data_2be5aa102391d314bb3da5fc2d6d44fa
#
_entry.id   2be5aa102391d314bb3da5fc2d6d44fa
#
_cell.length_a   1.000
_cell.length_b   1.000
_cell.length_c   1.000
_cell.angle_alpha   90.00
_cell.angle_beta   90.00
_cell.angle_gamma   90.00
#
_symmetry.space_group_name_H-M   'P 1'
#
loop_
_entity.id
_entity.type
_entity.pdbx_description
1 polymer ?
#
loop_
_entity_poly.entity_id
_entity_poly.type
_entity_poly.pdbx_seq_one_letter_code
_entity_poly.pdbx_strand_id
1 'polypeptide(L)'
;MKRSILLPLLLLASLKLVAGNSVFAFDGSSLRYYGTDIYSLGMGDTGSSDVFRINAGYGNPALHNLNNHSLFSTGLMPGYNRYSSRDEDGNRINYLDNSLDFPYFSLSIPLKQHRLGFQINTHSSGVVANQREFSVLLPPDTLQVKEKHSMDRNIYQADLIYSFAWGSNSVGLSGNYYLGHEIRNFKQEAGFGAFNTEEEIVRDFKNPGFTVGYLRHQDKIAFGAYYSLGVNLKGEEVRSSIHETEDPLPYEYRIPPVYSLSVTALPFPETKLAADVHYETWQDIDPDKFIASWKAGLGLAFEPARSQDRKGILRLPLRTGVSWRQLPFLVEGHK
;
A
#
# COMPACT_ATOMS: atom_id res chain seq x y z
N MET A 1 15.79 33.92 12.85
CA MET A 1 15.78 32.46 12.72
C MET A 1 14.48 31.82 12.20
N LYS A 2 13.48 32.57 11.69
CA LYS A 2 12.18 32.00 11.21
C LYS A 2 12.09 31.75 9.68
N ARG A 3 13.10 32.12 8.91
CA ARG A 3 13.08 31.99 7.42
C ARG A 3 13.72 30.69 6.88
N SER A 4 14.47 29.95 7.71
CA SER A 4 15.21 28.75 7.24
C SER A 4 14.39 27.46 7.21
N ILE A 5 13.18 27.43 7.78
CA ILE A 5 12.34 26.22 7.83
C ILE A 5 11.37 26.16 6.65
N LEU A 6 11.05 27.32 6.05
CA LEU A 6 10.13 27.38 4.90
C LEU A 6 10.74 26.82 3.60
N LEU A 7 12.05 26.92 3.44
CA LEU A 7 12.73 26.46 2.22
C LEU A 7 12.72 24.93 2.04
N PRO A 8 13.02 24.11 3.08
CA PRO A 8 12.88 22.66 2.96
C PRO A 8 11.42 22.21 2.84
N LEU A 9 10.46 22.93 3.42
CA LEU A 9 9.04 22.60 3.26
C LEU A 9 8.53 22.91 1.83
N LEU A 10 9.02 23.96 1.20
CA LEU A 10 8.71 24.28 -0.20
C LEU A 10 9.38 23.33 -1.19
N LEU A 11 10.58 22.84 -0.89
CA LEU A 11 11.26 21.80 -1.67
C LEU A 11 10.53 20.45 -1.58
N LEU A 12 9.96 20.12 -0.42
CA LEU A 12 9.12 18.92 -0.25
C LEU A 12 7.80 19.00 -1.03
N ALA A 13 7.22 20.20 -1.17
CA ALA A 13 5.97 20.40 -1.92
C ALA A 13 6.14 20.29 -3.46
N SER A 14 7.37 20.36 -3.97
CA SER A 14 7.66 20.21 -5.41
C SER A 14 7.98 18.77 -5.83
N LEU A 15 8.10 17.84 -4.89
CA LEU A 15 8.30 16.43 -5.19
C LEU A 15 6.99 15.82 -5.67
N LYS A 16 6.97 15.31 -6.90
CA LYS A 16 5.83 14.53 -7.39
C LYS A 16 5.69 13.28 -6.52
N LEU A 17 4.55 13.15 -5.85
CA LEU A 17 4.16 11.93 -5.16
C LEU A 17 3.87 10.90 -6.24
N VAL A 18 4.71 9.91 -6.37
CA VAL A 18 4.55 8.79 -7.29
C VAL A 18 4.38 7.54 -6.45
N ALA A 19 3.30 6.84 -6.69
CA ALA A 19 2.97 5.61 -5.98
C ALA A 19 3.91 4.45 -6.32
N GLY A 20 3.98 3.46 -5.46
CA GLY A 20 4.87 2.30 -5.62
C GLY A 20 4.61 1.51 -6.90
N ASN A 21 5.65 1.13 -7.60
CA ASN A 21 5.59 0.46 -8.90
C ASN A 21 5.61 -1.05 -8.77
N SER A 22 4.67 -1.71 -9.43
CA SER A 22 4.63 -3.16 -9.55
C SER A 22 4.17 -3.57 -10.94
N VAL A 23 4.97 -4.35 -11.63
CA VAL A 23 4.60 -4.94 -12.94
C VAL A 23 3.34 -5.81 -12.86
N PHE A 24 3.03 -6.35 -11.68
CA PHE A 24 1.82 -7.14 -11.45
C PHE A 24 0.54 -6.30 -11.32
N ALA A 25 0.65 -4.99 -11.20
CA ALA A 25 -0.51 -4.10 -11.14
C ALA A 25 -1.29 -4.06 -12.47
N PHE A 26 -0.65 -4.42 -13.59
CA PHE A 26 -1.26 -4.36 -14.92
C PHE A 26 -2.48 -5.26 -15.07
N ASP A 27 -2.49 -6.44 -14.45
CA ASP A 27 -3.58 -7.41 -14.53
C ASP A 27 -4.70 -7.22 -13.48
N GLY A 28 -4.68 -6.12 -12.78
CA GLY A 28 -5.85 -5.71 -11.99
C GLY A 28 -5.70 -5.73 -10.48
N SER A 29 -4.60 -6.20 -9.89
CA SER A 29 -4.39 -6.04 -8.45
C SER A 29 -3.10 -5.27 -8.16
N SER A 30 -3.28 -4.08 -7.61
CA SER A 30 -2.20 -3.26 -7.10
C SER A 30 -1.63 -3.87 -5.82
N LEU A 31 -0.37 -3.56 -5.50
CA LEU A 31 0.21 -3.99 -4.23
C LEU A 31 -0.55 -3.36 -3.07
N ARG A 32 -1.05 -4.22 -2.17
CA ARG A 32 -1.79 -3.79 -1.01
C ARG A 32 -0.87 -3.45 0.15
N TYR A 33 -1.20 -2.36 0.84
CA TYR A 33 -0.63 -1.97 2.12
C TYR A 33 -1.58 -2.39 3.24
N TYR A 34 -1.08 -3.10 4.26
CA TYR A 34 -1.90 -3.62 5.37
C TYR A 34 -1.94 -2.67 6.58
N GLY A 35 -1.90 -1.38 6.32
CA GLY A 35 -1.98 -0.35 7.36
C GLY A 35 -0.70 -0.23 8.18
N THR A 36 0.43 -0.30 7.54
CA THR A 36 1.73 -0.28 8.19
C THR A 36 2.32 1.11 8.22
N ASP A 37 2.87 1.47 9.36
CA ASP A 37 3.71 2.64 9.50
C ASP A 37 5.18 2.32 9.15
N ILE A 38 6.02 3.35 9.07
CA ILE A 38 7.45 3.21 8.75
C ILE A 38 8.16 2.27 9.75
N TYR A 39 7.72 2.26 11.00
CA TYR A 39 8.25 1.35 12.00
C TYR A 39 7.97 -0.12 11.66
N SER A 40 6.71 -0.42 11.35
CA SER A 40 6.25 -1.77 10.98
C SER A 40 6.92 -2.26 9.70
N LEU A 41 7.11 -1.38 8.71
CA LEU A 41 7.85 -1.71 7.48
C LEU A 41 9.29 -2.14 7.78
N GLY A 42 9.98 -1.45 8.72
CA GLY A 42 11.30 -1.85 9.18
C GLY A 42 11.34 -3.19 9.93
N MET A 43 10.17 -3.71 10.34
CA MET A 43 9.98 -4.99 11.02
C MET A 43 9.33 -6.06 10.12
N GLY A 44 9.53 -6.00 8.80
CA GLY A 44 8.93 -6.97 7.89
C GLY A 44 7.42 -6.79 7.73
N ASP A 45 6.93 -5.56 7.90
CA ASP A 45 5.53 -5.18 7.77
C ASP A 45 4.63 -5.93 8.78
N THR A 46 5.09 -5.95 10.05
CA THR A 46 4.41 -6.53 11.21
C THR A 46 4.04 -5.46 12.22
N GLY A 47 3.20 -5.79 13.20
CA GLY A 47 2.86 -4.91 14.30
C GLY A 47 1.38 -4.66 14.51
N SER A 48 0.51 -5.46 13.92
CA SER A 48 -0.96 -5.38 14.11
C SER A 48 -1.41 -5.73 15.54
N SER A 49 -0.48 -6.18 16.39
CA SER A 49 -0.67 -6.39 17.84
C SER A 49 0.38 -5.66 18.70
N ASP A 50 1.15 -4.72 18.14
CA ASP A 50 2.23 -4.06 18.86
C ASP A 50 1.72 -3.02 19.87
N VAL A 51 1.40 -3.48 21.06
CA VAL A 51 0.97 -2.65 22.21
C VAL A 51 2.13 -1.99 22.94
N PHE A 52 3.36 -2.40 22.66
CA PHE A 52 4.55 -2.00 23.40
C PHE A 52 5.19 -0.71 22.87
N ARG A 53 4.52 -0.05 21.96
CA ARG A 53 4.89 1.27 21.47
C ARG A 53 3.66 2.16 21.31
N ILE A 54 3.88 3.45 21.33
CA ILE A 54 2.85 4.41 20.93
C ILE A 54 2.67 4.29 19.41
N ASN A 55 1.47 3.93 18.99
CA ASN A 55 1.12 3.87 17.60
C ASN A 55 -0.32 4.37 17.38
N ALA A 56 -0.66 4.67 16.16
CA ALA A 56 -1.97 5.17 15.80
C ALA A 56 -2.96 4.06 15.37
N GLY A 57 -2.57 2.79 15.52
CA GLY A 57 -3.46 1.65 15.29
C GLY A 57 -3.74 1.33 13.85
N TYR A 58 -2.80 1.57 12.97
CA TYR A 58 -2.94 1.22 11.55
C TYR A 58 -3.27 -0.27 11.38
N GLY A 59 -4.16 -0.59 10.48
CA GLY A 59 -4.61 -1.94 10.20
C GLY A 59 -5.57 -2.52 11.23
N ASN A 60 -5.15 -2.66 12.49
CA ASN A 60 -6.01 -3.16 13.56
C ASN A 60 -6.61 -1.98 14.37
N PRO A 61 -7.92 -1.70 14.27
CA PRO A 61 -8.54 -0.57 14.97
C PRO A 61 -8.48 -0.70 16.51
N ALA A 62 -8.30 -1.90 17.05
CA ALA A 62 -8.18 -2.10 18.51
C ALA A 62 -6.90 -1.50 19.11
N LEU A 63 -5.86 -1.27 18.31
CA LEU A 63 -4.60 -0.64 18.75
C LEU A 63 -4.75 0.84 19.13
N HIS A 64 -5.76 1.55 18.62
CA HIS A 64 -6.01 2.95 18.97
C HIS A 64 -6.20 3.19 20.45
N ASN A 65 -6.62 2.17 21.19
CA ASN A 65 -6.94 2.30 22.59
C ASN A 65 -5.73 2.38 23.55
N LEU A 66 -4.53 2.23 23.05
CA LEU A 66 -3.32 2.19 23.87
C LEU A 66 -2.74 3.58 24.17
N ASN A 67 -3.23 4.62 23.50
CA ASN A 67 -2.70 5.97 23.65
C ASN A 67 -3.46 6.75 24.72
N ASN A 68 -2.76 7.26 25.72
CA ASN A 68 -3.32 8.11 26.77
C ASN A 68 -3.35 9.60 26.39
N HIS A 69 -2.74 9.96 25.28
CA HIS A 69 -2.65 11.32 24.74
C HIS A 69 -3.19 11.38 23.33
N SER A 70 -3.60 12.56 22.91
CA SER A 70 -3.88 12.78 21.51
C SER A 70 -2.61 12.56 20.69
N LEU A 71 -2.70 11.75 19.66
CA LEU A 71 -1.58 11.37 18.82
C LEU A 71 -1.88 11.78 17.38
N PHE A 72 -0.96 12.51 16.81
CA PHE A 72 -0.86 12.78 15.38
C PHE A 72 0.34 12.03 14.82
N SER A 73 0.14 11.34 13.72
CA SER A 73 1.22 10.61 13.05
C SER A 73 1.05 10.66 11.53
N THR A 74 2.16 10.79 10.85
CA THR A 74 2.24 10.78 9.39
C THR A 74 3.59 10.24 8.96
N GLY A 75 3.70 9.76 7.71
CA GLY A 75 4.92 9.23 7.15
C GLY A 75 5.16 9.73 5.73
N LEU A 76 6.42 9.73 5.33
CA LEU A 76 6.87 9.88 3.96
C LEU A 76 7.80 8.71 3.66
N MET A 77 7.58 8.04 2.56
CA MET A 77 8.35 6.85 2.17
C MET A 77 8.93 7.05 0.77
N PRO A 78 10.22 7.44 0.68
CA PRO A 78 10.91 7.45 -0.59
C PRO A 78 11.16 6.02 -1.07
N GLY A 79 10.80 5.72 -2.30
CA GLY A 79 11.03 4.46 -2.98
C GLY A 79 12.12 4.62 -4.06
N TYR A 80 12.95 3.61 -4.20
CA TYR A 80 13.93 3.50 -5.28
C TYR A 80 13.81 2.10 -5.88
N ASN A 81 13.22 2.02 -7.07
CA ASN A 81 12.96 0.77 -7.74
C ASN A 81 13.86 0.62 -8.97
N ARG A 82 14.52 -0.51 -9.07
CA ARG A 82 15.30 -0.87 -10.25
C ARG A 82 14.70 -2.12 -10.88
N TYR A 83 14.20 -1.95 -12.09
CA TYR A 83 13.69 -3.05 -12.91
C TYR A 83 14.74 -3.43 -13.94
N SER A 84 14.82 -4.72 -14.24
CA SER A 84 15.69 -5.26 -15.28
C SER A 84 14.88 -6.19 -16.16
N SER A 85 14.87 -5.92 -17.45
CA SER A 85 14.31 -6.80 -18.48
C SER A 85 15.38 -7.15 -19.51
N ARG A 86 15.06 -8.07 -20.42
CA ARG A 86 15.85 -8.30 -21.62
C ARG A 86 15.06 -7.84 -22.84
N ASP A 87 15.74 -7.21 -23.80
CA ASP A 87 15.17 -6.91 -25.09
C ASP A 87 15.08 -8.17 -25.97
N GLU A 88 14.56 -8.04 -27.18
CA GLU A 88 14.43 -9.13 -28.15
C GLU A 88 15.79 -9.70 -28.58
N ASP A 89 16.84 -8.90 -28.53
CA ASP A 89 18.24 -9.27 -28.81
C ASP A 89 18.96 -9.92 -27.60
N GLY A 90 18.27 -10.02 -26.45
CA GLY A 90 18.83 -10.58 -25.22
C GLY A 90 19.66 -9.60 -24.39
N ASN A 91 19.77 -8.31 -24.80
CA ASN A 91 20.51 -7.30 -24.04
C ASN A 91 19.72 -6.89 -22.79
N ARG A 92 20.45 -6.58 -21.73
CA ARG A 92 19.86 -6.17 -20.46
C ARG A 92 19.48 -4.69 -20.47
N ILE A 93 18.20 -4.40 -20.36
CA ILE A 93 17.67 -3.05 -20.17
C ILE A 93 17.35 -2.84 -18.69
N ASN A 94 17.83 -1.73 -18.12
CA ASN A 94 17.55 -1.36 -16.73
C ASN A 94 16.70 -0.09 -16.71
N TYR A 95 15.61 -0.15 -15.94
CA TYR A 95 14.75 0.99 -15.66
C TYR A 95 14.90 1.38 -14.20
N LEU A 96 15.05 2.67 -13.95
CA LEU A 96 15.08 3.25 -12.62
C LEU A 96 13.80 4.04 -12.43
N ASP A 97 13.18 3.83 -11.29
CA ASP A 97 12.01 4.57 -10.90
C ASP A 97 12.14 5.02 -9.45
N ASN A 98 11.89 6.30 -9.24
CA ASN A 98 11.93 6.93 -7.93
C ASN A 98 10.50 7.30 -7.55
N SER A 99 10.04 6.85 -6.40
CA SER A 99 8.77 7.22 -5.84
C SER A 99 8.91 7.95 -4.50
N LEU A 100 7.92 8.75 -4.17
CA LEU A 100 7.75 9.31 -2.84
C LEU A 100 6.29 9.08 -2.45
N ASP A 101 6.07 8.11 -1.58
CA ASP A 101 4.75 7.73 -1.13
C ASP A 101 4.39 8.45 0.17
N PHE A 102 3.11 8.78 0.29
CA PHE A 102 2.49 9.25 1.52
C PHE A 102 1.62 8.12 2.08
N PRO A 103 2.24 7.19 2.85
CA PRO A 103 1.57 5.95 3.21
C PRO A 103 0.40 6.16 4.14
N TYR A 104 0.44 7.18 5.01
CA TYR A 104 -0.63 7.41 5.97
C TYR A 104 -0.59 8.79 6.65
N PHE A 105 -1.77 9.18 7.11
CA PHE A 105 -2.02 10.24 8.06
C PHE A 105 -2.95 9.67 9.14
N SER A 106 -2.69 9.91 10.39
CA SER A 106 -3.53 9.42 11.48
C SER A 106 -3.62 10.40 12.64
N LEU A 107 -4.82 10.51 13.19
CA LEU A 107 -5.14 11.27 14.39
C LEU A 107 -5.90 10.36 15.37
N SER A 108 -5.48 10.31 16.62
CA SER A 108 -6.14 9.56 17.69
C SER A 108 -6.38 10.45 18.88
N ILE A 109 -7.61 10.44 19.41
CA ILE A 109 -8.06 11.28 20.53
C ILE A 109 -8.58 10.39 21.65
N PRO A 110 -8.00 10.48 22.88
CA PRO A 110 -8.44 9.70 24.03
C PRO A 110 -9.68 10.32 24.69
N LEU A 111 -10.66 9.47 25.03
CA LEU A 111 -11.88 9.82 25.74
C LEU A 111 -12.09 8.82 26.88
N LYS A 112 -11.27 8.88 27.94
CA LYS A 112 -11.23 7.91 29.05
C LYS A 112 -10.87 6.50 28.57
N GLN A 113 -11.83 5.55 28.65
CA GLN A 113 -11.68 4.17 28.18
C GLN A 113 -11.96 4.02 26.69
N HIS A 114 -12.41 5.07 26.03
CA HIS A 114 -12.72 5.11 24.62
C HIS A 114 -11.66 5.87 23.84
N ARG A 115 -11.53 5.60 22.56
CA ARG A 115 -10.69 6.34 21.62
C ARG A 115 -11.46 6.58 20.34
N LEU A 116 -11.30 7.78 19.83
CA LEU A 116 -11.73 8.12 18.49
C LEU A 116 -10.48 8.32 17.64
N GLY A 117 -10.50 7.76 16.45
CA GLY A 117 -9.43 7.89 15.48
C GLY A 117 -9.96 8.31 14.13
N PHE A 118 -9.13 9.04 13.42
CA PHE A 118 -9.31 9.31 12.00
C PHE A 118 -7.98 9.02 11.31
N GLN A 119 -8.04 8.29 10.20
CA GLN A 119 -6.85 8.07 9.40
C GLN A 119 -7.18 8.09 7.91
N ILE A 120 -6.18 8.46 7.11
CA ILE A 120 -6.16 8.29 5.67
C ILE A 120 -4.90 7.51 5.35
N ASN A 121 -5.02 6.44 4.60
CA ASN A 121 -3.91 5.61 4.19
C ASN A 121 -4.05 5.16 2.75
N THR A 122 -2.94 4.85 2.13
CA THR A 122 -2.93 4.14 0.85
C THR A 122 -3.35 2.70 1.10
N HIS A 123 -4.46 2.28 0.51
CA HIS A 123 -4.92 0.89 0.57
C HIS A 123 -4.13 0.02 -0.40
N SER A 124 -4.06 0.45 -1.65
CA SER A 124 -3.23 -0.19 -2.67
C SER A 124 -2.78 0.79 -3.72
N SER A 125 -1.62 0.53 -4.29
CA SER A 125 -1.02 1.37 -5.31
C SER A 125 -0.28 0.52 -6.33
N GLY A 126 -0.30 0.94 -7.58
CA GLY A 126 0.46 0.30 -8.65
C GLY A 126 0.58 1.20 -9.86
N VAL A 127 1.82 1.48 -10.24
CA VAL A 127 2.16 2.19 -11.47
C VAL A 127 2.99 1.27 -12.33
N VAL A 128 2.59 1.11 -13.58
CA VAL A 128 3.32 0.30 -14.56
C VAL A 128 3.41 1.07 -15.86
N ALA A 129 4.59 1.08 -16.46
CA ALA A 129 4.77 1.54 -17.82
C ALA A 129 5.62 0.52 -18.58
N ASN A 130 5.14 0.12 -19.74
CA ASN A 130 5.86 -0.72 -20.68
C ASN A 130 5.96 -0.01 -22.04
N GLN A 131 7.10 -0.15 -22.68
CA GLN A 131 7.34 0.42 -24.01
C GLN A 131 8.06 -0.62 -24.84
N ARG A 132 7.59 -0.78 -26.07
CA ARG A 132 8.28 -1.58 -27.07
C ARG A 132 8.42 -0.80 -28.39
N GLU A 133 9.48 -1.11 -29.10
CA GLU A 133 9.72 -0.59 -30.45
C GLU A 133 9.85 -1.77 -31.38
N PHE A 134 9.16 -1.73 -32.51
CA PHE A 134 9.22 -2.78 -33.51
C PHE A 134 9.07 -2.18 -34.91
N SER A 135 9.49 -2.94 -35.90
CA SER A 135 9.43 -2.53 -37.31
C SER A 135 8.33 -3.27 -38.03
N VAL A 136 7.50 -2.54 -38.75
CA VAL A 136 6.48 -3.10 -39.62
C VAL A 136 6.91 -2.86 -41.07
N LEU A 137 7.01 -3.93 -41.85
CA LEU A 137 7.35 -3.84 -43.26
C LEU A 137 6.08 -3.42 -44.06
N LEU A 138 6.13 -2.21 -44.61
CA LEU A 138 5.12 -1.65 -45.52
C LEU A 138 5.81 -1.37 -46.87
N PRO A 139 5.82 -2.31 -47.84
CA PRO A 139 6.54 -2.12 -49.08
C PRO A 139 6.14 -0.83 -49.79
N PRO A 140 7.13 0.01 -50.24
CA PRO A 140 8.59 -0.27 -50.27
C PRO A 140 9.34 0.06 -48.98
N ASP A 141 8.68 0.62 -47.93
CA ASP A 141 9.34 1.15 -46.76
C ASP A 141 9.15 0.27 -45.52
N THR A 142 9.99 0.53 -44.51
CA THR A 142 9.87 -0.06 -43.17
C THR A 142 9.46 1.03 -42.18
N LEU A 143 8.34 0.84 -41.51
CA LEU A 143 7.80 1.76 -40.53
C LEU A 143 8.29 1.38 -39.12
N GLN A 144 8.93 2.30 -38.42
CA GLN A 144 9.25 2.14 -37.03
C GLN A 144 8.03 2.51 -36.18
N VAL A 145 7.59 1.58 -35.35
CA VAL A 145 6.43 1.76 -34.46
C VAL A 145 6.93 1.71 -33.02
N LYS A 146 6.56 2.73 -32.26
CA LYS A 146 6.78 2.83 -30.83
C LYS A 146 5.44 2.72 -30.12
N GLU A 147 5.32 1.74 -29.26
CA GLU A 147 4.12 1.46 -28.49
C GLU A 147 4.40 1.60 -27.01
N LYS A 148 3.54 2.34 -26.31
CA LYS A 148 3.63 2.56 -24.88
C LYS A 148 2.31 2.22 -24.21
N HIS A 149 2.37 1.35 -23.21
CA HIS A 149 1.28 1.05 -22.30
C HIS A 149 1.64 1.57 -20.92
N SER A 150 0.76 2.31 -20.28
CA SER A 150 0.93 2.72 -18.89
C SER A 150 -0.36 2.55 -18.11
N MET A 151 -0.23 2.25 -16.84
CA MET A 151 -1.33 2.20 -15.89
C MET A 151 -0.88 2.83 -14.58
N ASP A 152 -1.73 3.69 -14.04
CA ASP A 152 -1.62 4.25 -12.69
C ASP A 152 -2.93 3.96 -11.95
N ARG A 153 -2.88 3.11 -10.91
CA ARG A 153 -4.02 2.79 -10.06
C ARG A 153 -3.68 3.03 -8.61
N ASN A 154 -4.48 3.87 -7.98
CA ASN A 154 -4.37 4.16 -6.55
C ASN A 154 -5.72 3.99 -5.87
N ILE A 155 -5.73 3.30 -4.74
CA ILE A 155 -6.89 3.19 -3.87
C ILE A 155 -6.49 3.72 -2.50
N TYR A 156 -7.15 4.77 -2.07
CA TYR A 156 -7.02 5.35 -0.75
C TYR A 156 -8.16 4.89 0.15
N GLN A 157 -7.90 4.83 1.44
CA GLN A 157 -8.86 4.47 2.46
C GLN A 157 -8.86 5.54 3.54
N ALA A 158 -10.04 6.13 3.79
CA ALA A 158 -10.30 7.01 4.91
C ALA A 158 -11.09 6.25 5.97
N ASP A 159 -10.64 6.30 7.22
CA ASP A 159 -11.17 5.52 8.32
C ASP A 159 -11.63 6.42 9.46
N LEU A 160 -12.84 6.17 9.95
CA LEU A 160 -13.31 6.66 11.21
C LEU A 160 -13.32 5.51 12.22
N ILE A 161 -12.47 5.62 13.25
CA ILE A 161 -12.16 4.53 14.16
C ILE A 161 -12.72 4.84 15.54
N TYR A 162 -13.36 3.83 16.13
CA TYR A 162 -13.73 3.82 17.53
C TYR A 162 -13.13 2.58 18.20
N SER A 163 -12.51 2.76 19.35
CA SER A 163 -12.02 1.63 20.15
C SER A 163 -12.30 1.78 21.64
N PHE A 164 -12.42 0.63 22.29
CA PHE A 164 -12.73 0.51 23.71
C PHE A 164 -11.88 -0.57 24.38
N ALA A 165 -11.31 -0.25 25.58
CA ALA A 165 -10.52 -1.20 26.36
C ALA A 165 -11.16 -1.52 27.70
N TRP A 166 -10.97 -2.77 28.13
CA TRP A 166 -11.31 -3.24 29.46
C TRP A 166 -10.28 -4.26 29.95
N GLY A 167 -9.63 -3.95 31.04
CA GLY A 167 -8.52 -4.78 31.55
C GLY A 167 -7.43 -4.94 30.51
N SER A 168 -7.10 -6.18 30.18
CA SER A 168 -6.08 -6.53 29.17
C SER A 168 -6.63 -6.70 27.75
N ASN A 169 -7.89 -6.36 27.51
CA ASN A 169 -8.53 -6.54 26.23
C ASN A 169 -8.89 -5.19 25.60
N SER A 170 -8.92 -5.15 24.28
CA SER A 170 -9.38 -4.01 23.50
C SER A 170 -10.15 -4.50 22.27
N VAL A 171 -11.21 -3.81 21.92
CA VAL A 171 -11.90 -3.96 20.64
C VAL A 171 -11.89 -2.64 19.90
N GLY A 172 -11.89 -2.73 18.58
CA GLY A 172 -11.95 -1.57 17.71
C GLY A 172 -12.88 -1.83 16.53
N LEU A 173 -13.56 -0.77 16.12
CA LEU A 173 -14.43 -0.72 14.95
C LEU A 173 -13.95 0.40 14.06
N SER A 174 -13.91 0.18 12.76
CA SER A 174 -13.59 1.21 11.77
C SER A 174 -14.65 1.22 10.67
N GLY A 175 -15.25 2.38 10.45
CA GLY A 175 -15.97 2.67 9.22
C GLY A 175 -14.95 3.16 8.19
N ASN A 176 -14.84 2.43 7.09
CA ASN A 176 -13.88 2.70 6.03
C ASN A 176 -14.59 3.37 4.85
N TYR A 177 -13.93 4.27 4.15
CA TYR A 177 -14.40 4.81 2.88
C TYR A 177 -13.27 4.73 1.86
N TYR A 178 -13.49 3.96 0.80
CA TYR A 178 -12.51 3.75 -0.25
C TYR A 178 -12.73 4.73 -1.39
N LEU A 179 -11.62 5.27 -1.90
CA LEU A 179 -11.54 6.16 -3.05
C LEU A 179 -10.50 5.60 -4.00
N GLY A 180 -10.94 5.14 -5.16
CA GLY A 180 -10.07 4.58 -6.19
C GLY A 180 -10.04 5.43 -7.44
N HIS A 181 -8.87 5.55 -8.03
CA HIS A 181 -8.63 6.20 -9.30
C HIS A 181 -7.66 5.35 -10.11
N GLU A 182 -7.99 5.12 -11.38
CA GLU A 182 -7.15 4.38 -12.32
C GLU A 182 -7.13 5.10 -13.65
N ILE A 183 -5.93 5.29 -14.19
CA ILE A 183 -5.70 5.77 -15.54
C ILE A 183 -4.92 4.69 -16.29
N ARG A 184 -5.42 4.29 -17.46
CA ARG A 184 -4.70 3.45 -18.42
C ARG A 184 -4.52 4.22 -19.71
N ASN A 185 -3.28 4.29 -20.19
CA ASN A 185 -2.96 4.90 -21.45
C ASN A 185 -2.32 3.86 -22.37
N PHE A 186 -2.82 3.83 -23.59
CA PHE A 186 -2.20 3.19 -24.73
C PHE A 186 -1.82 4.26 -25.74
N LYS A 187 -0.56 4.30 -26.14
CA LYS A 187 -0.07 5.23 -27.15
C LYS A 187 0.78 4.49 -28.17
N GLN A 188 0.44 4.65 -29.45
CA GLN A 188 1.20 4.10 -30.54
C GLN A 188 1.65 5.24 -31.46
N GLU A 189 2.94 5.38 -31.66
CA GLU A 189 3.56 6.36 -32.54
C GLU A 189 4.20 5.63 -33.72
N ALA A 190 3.77 5.96 -34.93
CA ALA A 190 4.32 5.43 -36.14
C ALA A 190 5.22 6.50 -36.82
N GLY A 191 6.37 6.11 -37.33
CA GLY A 191 7.25 7.01 -38.05
C GLY A 191 6.56 7.64 -39.28
N PHE A 192 7.09 8.76 -39.77
CA PHE A 192 6.57 9.56 -40.91
C PHE A 192 5.22 10.25 -40.66
N GLY A 193 4.81 10.47 -39.41
CA GLY A 193 3.59 11.20 -39.08
C GLY A 193 2.29 10.50 -39.43
N ALA A 194 2.36 9.25 -39.84
CA ALA A 194 1.20 8.45 -40.17
C ALA A 194 0.66 7.73 -38.93
N PHE A 195 -0.58 8.05 -38.58
CA PHE A 195 -1.43 7.28 -37.65
C PHE A 195 -0.88 7.06 -36.22
N ASN A 196 -0.74 8.14 -35.49
CA ASN A 196 -0.62 8.03 -34.04
C ASN A 196 -1.97 7.61 -33.46
N THR A 197 -1.98 6.58 -32.61
CA THR A 197 -3.15 6.15 -31.86
C THR A 197 -2.89 6.45 -30.40
N GLU A 198 -3.87 7.06 -29.75
CA GLU A 198 -3.84 7.28 -28.32
C GLU A 198 -5.22 6.93 -27.74
N GLU A 199 -5.23 6.07 -26.76
CA GLU A 199 -6.41 5.67 -26.03
C GLU A 199 -6.16 5.85 -24.53
N GLU A 200 -7.11 6.47 -23.84
CA GLU A 200 -7.09 6.64 -22.42
C GLU A 200 -8.35 6.05 -21.80
N ILE A 201 -8.20 5.29 -20.72
CA ILE A 201 -9.29 4.80 -19.90
C ILE A 201 -9.11 5.37 -18.51
N VAL A 202 -10.08 6.17 -18.07
CA VAL A 202 -10.13 6.72 -16.71
C VAL A 202 -11.24 6.02 -15.94
N ARG A 203 -10.95 5.57 -14.73
CA ARG A 203 -11.89 4.91 -13.84
C ARG A 203 -11.84 5.55 -12.46
N ASP A 204 -12.97 6.05 -12.02
CA ASP A 204 -13.17 6.56 -10.67
C ASP A 204 -14.19 5.70 -9.95
N PHE A 205 -13.82 5.18 -8.78
CA PHE A 205 -14.67 4.27 -8.04
C PHE A 205 -14.54 4.46 -6.52
N LYS A 206 -15.63 4.24 -5.80
CA LYS A 206 -15.70 4.45 -4.35
C LYS A 206 -16.74 3.54 -3.72
N ASN A 207 -16.59 3.24 -2.44
CA ASN A 207 -17.66 2.70 -1.59
C ASN A 207 -17.26 2.64 -0.11
N PRO A 208 -18.23 2.60 0.83
CA PRO A 208 -17.92 2.35 2.22
C PRO A 208 -17.59 0.88 2.48
N GLY A 209 -16.84 0.66 3.56
CA GLY A 209 -16.50 -0.65 4.11
C GLY A 209 -16.47 -0.62 5.62
N PHE A 210 -16.06 -1.73 6.22
CA PHE A 210 -16.03 -1.88 7.66
C PHE A 210 -14.94 -2.84 8.11
N THR A 211 -14.26 -2.51 9.22
CA THR A 211 -13.24 -3.35 9.85
C THR A 211 -13.51 -3.50 11.34
N VAL A 212 -13.39 -4.71 11.86
CA VAL A 212 -13.45 -5.01 13.29
C VAL A 212 -12.12 -5.58 13.74
N GLY A 213 -11.64 -5.13 14.91
CA GLY A 213 -10.39 -5.60 15.50
C GLY A 213 -10.55 -6.01 16.95
N TYR A 214 -9.75 -6.95 17.35
CA TYR A 214 -9.59 -7.39 18.73
C TYR A 214 -8.13 -7.46 19.09
N LEU A 215 -7.83 -7.13 20.35
CA LEU A 215 -6.50 -7.18 20.92
C LEU A 215 -6.58 -7.68 22.35
N ARG A 216 -5.66 -8.56 22.71
CA ARG A 216 -5.42 -8.97 24.09
C ARG A 216 -3.94 -8.88 24.39
N HIS A 217 -3.59 -8.25 25.52
CA HIS A 217 -2.20 -8.14 25.96
C HIS A 217 -2.03 -8.59 27.40
N GLN A 218 -0.88 -9.14 27.65
CA GLN A 218 -0.35 -9.44 28.98
C GLN A 218 1.05 -8.84 29.05
N ASP A 219 1.66 -8.79 30.23
CA ASP A 219 2.90 -8.03 30.51
C ASP A 219 3.94 -7.99 29.39
N LYS A 220 4.21 -9.13 28.74
CA LYS A 220 5.27 -9.28 27.74
C LYS A 220 4.80 -9.81 26.41
N ILE A 221 3.50 -10.08 26.23
CA ILE A 221 2.96 -10.65 25.01
C ILE A 221 1.60 -10.04 24.68
N ALA A 222 1.37 -9.81 23.42
CA ALA A 222 0.11 -9.34 22.88
C ALA A 222 -0.31 -10.17 21.68
N PHE A 223 -1.61 -10.41 21.57
CA PHE A 223 -2.26 -11.09 20.43
C PHE A 223 -3.26 -10.14 19.83
N GLY A 224 -3.28 -10.06 18.51
CA GLY A 224 -4.22 -9.25 17.75
C GLY A 224 -4.88 -10.06 16.66
N ALA A 225 -6.13 -9.70 16.38
CA ALA A 225 -6.85 -10.18 15.22
C ALA A 225 -7.69 -9.06 14.66
N TYR A 226 -7.83 -8.99 13.34
CA TYR A 226 -8.84 -8.13 12.73
C TYR A 226 -9.43 -8.77 11.48
N TYR A 227 -10.63 -8.32 11.16
CA TYR A 227 -11.35 -8.70 9.97
C TYR A 227 -11.86 -7.45 9.26
N SER A 228 -11.52 -7.31 7.99
CA SER A 228 -12.03 -6.27 7.12
C SER A 228 -12.97 -6.88 6.09
N LEU A 229 -14.17 -6.33 5.97
CA LEU A 229 -15.16 -6.79 5.00
C LEU A 229 -14.67 -6.57 3.58
N GLY A 230 -15.01 -7.51 2.70
CA GLY A 230 -14.86 -7.30 1.26
C GLY A 230 -15.80 -6.20 0.78
N VAL A 231 -15.35 -5.40 -0.18
CA VAL A 231 -16.09 -4.24 -0.68
C VAL A 231 -16.16 -4.28 -2.20
N ASN A 232 -17.36 -4.05 -2.73
CA ASN A 232 -17.57 -3.84 -4.15
C ASN A 232 -17.54 -2.32 -4.44
N LEU A 233 -16.42 -1.82 -4.91
CA LEU A 233 -16.26 -0.42 -5.28
C LEU A 233 -17.01 -0.17 -6.59
N LYS A 234 -17.84 0.87 -6.61
CA LYS A 234 -18.67 1.25 -7.76
C LYS A 234 -18.28 2.61 -8.27
N GLY A 235 -18.33 2.75 -9.59
CA GLY A 235 -17.98 4.00 -10.23
C GLY A 235 -18.22 3.99 -11.71
N GLU A 236 -17.46 4.80 -12.41
CA GLU A 236 -17.60 5.03 -13.84
C GLU A 236 -16.26 4.82 -14.55
N GLU A 237 -16.36 4.32 -15.76
CA GLU A 237 -15.26 4.21 -16.73
C GLU A 237 -15.53 5.16 -17.88
N VAL A 238 -14.58 6.02 -18.20
CA VAL A 238 -14.61 6.89 -19.39
C VAL A 238 -13.47 6.47 -20.30
N ARG A 239 -13.78 6.24 -21.55
CA ARG A 239 -12.80 5.95 -22.61
C ARG A 239 -12.71 7.14 -23.53
N SER A 240 -11.49 7.53 -23.85
CA SER A 240 -11.20 8.58 -24.81
C SER A 240 -10.13 8.12 -25.79
N SER A 241 -10.29 8.58 -27.03
CA SER A 241 -9.31 8.43 -28.09
C SER A 241 -8.92 9.80 -28.62
N ILE A 242 -8.01 9.86 -29.59
CA ILE A 242 -7.64 11.12 -30.27
C ILE A 242 -8.87 11.82 -30.92
N HIS A 243 -9.91 11.06 -31.25
CA HIS A 243 -11.03 11.56 -32.02
C HIS A 243 -12.33 11.68 -31.26
N GLU A 244 -12.49 10.91 -30.19
CA GLU A 244 -13.78 10.78 -29.51
C GLU A 244 -13.60 10.45 -28.04
N THR A 245 -14.52 10.94 -27.20
CA THR A 245 -14.70 10.51 -25.81
C THR A 245 -16.05 9.82 -25.71
N GLU A 246 -16.04 8.60 -25.23
CA GLU A 246 -17.24 7.79 -25.05
C GLU A 246 -18.05 8.24 -23.83
N ASP A 247 -19.35 7.95 -23.85
CA ASP A 247 -20.19 8.16 -22.66
C ASP A 247 -19.72 7.29 -21.50
N PRO A 248 -19.81 7.77 -20.25
CA PRO A 248 -19.42 7.03 -19.06
C PRO A 248 -20.16 5.70 -18.94
N LEU A 249 -19.43 4.62 -18.70
CA LEU A 249 -19.96 3.28 -18.46
C LEU A 249 -19.85 2.91 -16.98
N PRO A 250 -20.80 2.18 -16.40
CA PRO A 250 -20.69 1.67 -15.04
C PRO A 250 -19.46 0.76 -14.90
N TYR A 251 -18.69 0.97 -13.83
CA TYR A 251 -17.53 0.16 -13.49
C TYR A 251 -17.60 -0.36 -12.05
N GLU A 252 -17.20 -1.61 -11.87
CA GLU A 252 -17.10 -2.23 -10.54
C GLU A 252 -15.73 -2.84 -10.34
N TYR A 253 -15.16 -2.61 -9.15
CA TYR A 253 -13.92 -3.23 -8.70
C TYR A 253 -14.13 -3.84 -7.32
N ARG A 254 -13.81 -5.13 -7.16
CA ARG A 254 -13.99 -5.84 -5.90
C ARG A 254 -12.70 -5.91 -5.11
N ILE A 255 -12.80 -5.59 -3.83
CA ILE A 255 -11.75 -5.81 -2.83
C ILE A 255 -12.19 -7.00 -1.98
N PRO A 256 -11.37 -8.06 -1.84
CA PRO A 256 -11.71 -9.21 -1.02
C PRO A 256 -11.69 -8.87 0.47
N PRO A 257 -12.38 -9.67 1.31
CA PRO A 257 -12.21 -9.58 2.75
C PRO A 257 -10.80 -9.95 3.18
N VAL A 258 -10.36 -9.37 4.31
CA VAL A 258 -9.06 -9.65 4.93
C VAL A 258 -9.26 -10.26 6.30
N TYR A 259 -8.56 -11.33 6.55
CA TYR A 259 -8.39 -11.95 7.87
C TYR A 259 -6.95 -11.72 8.32
N SER A 260 -6.75 -11.23 9.53
CA SER A 260 -5.42 -10.99 10.08
C SER A 260 -5.29 -11.55 11.47
N LEU A 261 -4.16 -12.21 11.72
CA LEU A 261 -3.71 -12.65 13.03
C LEU A 261 -2.31 -12.13 13.29
N SER A 262 -2.04 -11.73 14.52
CA SER A 262 -0.76 -11.17 14.90
C SER A 262 -0.37 -11.49 16.34
N VAL A 263 0.93 -11.55 16.57
CA VAL A 263 1.52 -11.70 17.90
C VAL A 263 2.73 -10.77 18.03
N THR A 264 2.85 -10.13 19.19
CA THR A 264 4.02 -9.33 19.54
C THR A 264 4.49 -9.71 20.94
N ALA A 265 5.79 -9.92 21.13
CA ALA A 265 6.38 -10.36 22.40
C ALA A 265 7.64 -9.57 22.74
N LEU A 266 7.90 -9.42 24.05
CA LEU A 266 9.13 -8.87 24.63
C LEU A 266 9.93 -10.00 25.30
N PRO A 267 10.67 -10.84 24.55
CA PRO A 267 11.40 -11.98 25.12
C PRO A 267 12.50 -11.54 26.07
N PHE A 268 13.16 -10.43 25.79
CA PHE A 268 14.21 -9.84 26.59
C PHE A 268 13.97 -8.34 26.77
N PRO A 269 14.60 -7.70 27.79
CA PRO A 269 14.57 -6.24 27.90
C PRO A 269 15.03 -5.59 26.59
N GLU A 270 14.31 -4.56 26.16
CA GLU A 270 14.65 -3.76 24.96
C GLU A 270 14.57 -4.55 23.63
N THR A 271 14.13 -5.78 23.66
CA THR A 271 13.99 -6.62 22.45
C THR A 271 12.54 -6.96 22.24
N LYS A 272 12.05 -6.71 21.01
CA LYS A 272 10.70 -6.99 20.58
C LYS A 272 10.71 -7.94 19.38
N LEU A 273 9.85 -8.93 19.42
CA LEU A 273 9.55 -9.83 18.30
C LEU A 273 8.09 -9.60 17.88
N ALA A 274 7.83 -9.56 16.60
CA ALA A 274 6.48 -9.49 16.06
C ALA A 274 6.31 -10.46 14.89
N ALA A 275 5.12 -11.04 14.78
CA ALA A 275 4.74 -11.88 13.66
C ALA A 275 3.28 -11.60 13.28
N ASP A 276 3.03 -11.41 12.00
CA ASP A 276 1.70 -11.13 11.44
C ASP A 276 1.43 -12.06 10.25
N VAL A 277 0.17 -12.49 10.12
CA VAL A 277 -0.33 -13.21 8.95
C VAL A 277 -1.61 -12.54 8.48
N HIS A 278 -1.69 -12.28 7.18
CA HIS A 278 -2.87 -11.74 6.51
C HIS A 278 -3.29 -12.71 5.40
N TYR A 279 -4.60 -12.90 5.26
CA TYR A 279 -5.19 -13.78 4.27
C TYR A 279 -6.34 -13.07 3.54
N GLU A 280 -6.39 -13.19 2.22
CA GLU A 280 -7.39 -12.59 1.35
C GLU A 280 -7.98 -13.63 0.38
N THR A 281 -9.30 -13.62 0.23
CA THR A 281 -10.03 -14.60 -0.60
C THR A 281 -10.26 -14.08 -2.02
N TRP A 282 -9.19 -13.76 -2.74
CA TRP A 282 -9.26 -13.26 -4.11
C TRP A 282 -9.94 -14.25 -5.08
N GLN A 283 -9.79 -15.55 -4.85
CA GLN A 283 -10.45 -16.59 -5.63
C GLN A 283 -11.98 -16.50 -5.62
N ASP A 284 -12.58 -15.88 -4.59
CA ASP A 284 -14.03 -15.73 -4.50
C ASP A 284 -14.54 -14.60 -5.43
N ILE A 285 -13.65 -13.79 -5.95
CA ILE A 285 -13.97 -12.70 -6.91
C ILE A 285 -14.01 -13.25 -8.33
N ASP A 286 -12.96 -13.93 -8.74
CA ASP A 286 -12.81 -14.54 -10.07
C ASP A 286 -11.82 -15.73 -9.97
N PRO A 287 -12.33 -16.96 -9.85
CA PRO A 287 -11.49 -18.14 -9.64
C PRO A 287 -10.60 -18.49 -10.85
N ASP A 288 -10.94 -18.01 -12.03
CA ASP A 288 -10.17 -18.25 -13.26
C ASP A 288 -8.94 -17.33 -13.36
N LYS A 289 -8.99 -16.17 -12.68
CA LYS A 289 -7.91 -15.17 -12.71
C LYS A 289 -7.12 -15.11 -11.41
N PHE A 290 -7.75 -15.44 -10.28
CA PHE A 290 -7.16 -15.20 -8.98
C PHE A 290 -7.10 -16.46 -8.12
N ILE A 291 -6.07 -16.52 -7.28
CA ILE A 291 -5.93 -17.46 -6.17
C ILE A 291 -5.99 -16.72 -4.84
N ALA A 292 -6.15 -17.44 -3.75
CA ALA A 292 -6.00 -16.86 -2.42
C ALA A 292 -4.64 -16.16 -2.28
N SER A 293 -4.65 -14.97 -1.70
CA SER A 293 -3.43 -14.24 -1.36
C SER A 293 -3.17 -14.34 0.13
N TRP A 294 -1.93 -14.52 0.50
CA TRP A 294 -1.52 -14.43 1.89
C TRP A 294 -0.18 -13.73 2.03
N LYS A 295 0.00 -13.09 3.18
CA LYS A 295 1.24 -12.45 3.57
C LYS A 295 1.59 -12.88 4.98
N ALA A 296 2.85 -13.27 5.20
CA ALA A 296 3.41 -13.50 6.53
C ALA A 296 4.61 -12.58 6.73
N GLY A 297 4.73 -12.00 7.92
CA GLY A 297 5.82 -11.15 8.32
C GLY A 297 6.42 -11.60 9.64
N LEU A 298 7.74 -11.41 9.80
CA LEU A 298 8.49 -11.58 11.03
C LEU A 298 9.37 -10.37 11.25
N GLY A 299 9.33 -9.79 12.44
CA GLY A 299 10.07 -8.59 12.79
C GLY A 299 10.82 -8.73 14.12
N LEU A 300 11.98 -8.10 14.16
CA LEU A 300 12.82 -7.96 15.35
C LEU A 300 13.17 -6.48 15.53
N ALA A 301 12.92 -5.93 16.73
CA ALA A 301 13.39 -4.61 17.09
C ALA A 301 14.24 -4.68 18.35
N PHE A 302 15.32 -3.91 18.35
CA PHE A 302 16.09 -3.57 19.52
C PHE A 302 15.88 -2.10 19.84
N GLU A 303 15.28 -1.80 20.98
CA GLU A 303 14.89 -0.46 21.41
C GLU A 303 15.56 -0.14 22.76
N PRO A 304 16.84 0.30 22.72
CA PRO A 304 17.61 0.55 23.93
C PRO A 304 16.99 1.67 24.76
N ALA A 305 16.93 1.49 26.06
CA ALA A 305 16.60 2.56 26.97
C ALA A 305 17.55 3.74 26.77
N ARG A 306 17.03 4.96 26.82
CA ARG A 306 17.85 6.19 26.72
C ARG A 306 18.73 6.31 27.94
N SER A 307 19.91 5.67 27.92
CA SER A 307 20.94 5.77 28.98
C SER A 307 22.11 6.60 28.46
N GLN A 308 22.62 7.50 29.31
CA GLN A 308 23.81 8.29 28.99
C GLN A 308 25.08 7.42 28.93
N ASP A 309 25.05 6.26 29.57
CA ASP A 309 26.21 5.36 29.68
C ASP A 309 26.45 4.52 28.42
N ARG A 310 25.48 4.40 27.52
CA ARG A 310 25.63 3.65 26.28
C ARG A 310 26.33 4.47 25.23
N LYS A 311 27.24 3.84 24.47
CA LYS A 311 28.03 4.48 23.41
C LYS A 311 27.80 3.79 22.07
N GLY A 312 27.97 4.56 20.99
CA GLY A 312 27.96 4.05 19.63
C GLY A 312 26.62 3.45 19.18
N ILE A 313 26.65 2.38 18.42
CA ILE A 313 25.50 1.72 17.81
C ILE A 313 24.47 1.20 18.84
N LEU A 314 24.92 0.88 20.06
CA LEU A 314 24.03 0.40 21.12
C LEU A 314 23.04 1.45 21.65
N ARG A 315 23.17 2.70 21.22
CA ARG A 315 22.21 3.77 21.49
C ARG A 315 21.09 3.87 20.44
N LEU A 316 21.31 3.27 19.28
CA LEU A 316 20.40 3.41 18.16
C LEU A 316 19.31 2.35 18.23
N PRO A 317 18.05 2.71 18.00
CA PRO A 317 16.99 1.73 17.78
C PRO A 317 17.25 1.04 16.43
N LEU A 318 17.38 -0.27 16.47
CA LEU A 318 17.59 -1.10 15.30
C LEU A 318 16.38 -1.96 15.06
N ARG A 319 15.98 -2.07 13.79
CA ARG A 319 14.84 -2.88 13.35
C ARG A 319 15.26 -3.69 12.13
N THR A 320 14.79 -4.91 12.08
CA THR A 320 14.95 -5.78 10.92
C THR A 320 13.75 -6.68 10.82
N GLY A 321 13.44 -7.13 9.62
CA GLY A 321 12.33 -8.04 9.40
C GLY A 321 12.35 -8.62 8.02
N VAL A 322 11.53 -9.64 7.83
CA VAL A 322 11.29 -10.30 6.56
C VAL A 322 9.80 -10.48 6.39
N SER A 323 9.32 -10.25 5.18
CA SER A 323 7.95 -10.55 4.81
C SER A 323 7.93 -11.43 3.56
N TRP A 324 6.99 -12.35 3.55
CA TRP A 324 6.68 -13.19 2.42
C TRP A 324 5.23 -12.93 2.00
N ARG A 325 5.00 -12.78 0.70
CA ARG A 325 3.68 -12.57 0.14
C ARG A 325 3.45 -13.48 -1.07
N GLN A 326 2.33 -14.18 -1.07
CA GLN A 326 1.78 -14.81 -2.27
C GLN A 326 0.86 -13.81 -2.94
N LEU A 327 1.16 -13.48 -4.19
CA LEU A 327 0.31 -12.60 -5.01
C LEU A 327 -0.92 -13.37 -5.51
N PRO A 328 -2.05 -12.68 -5.73
CA PRO A 328 -3.30 -13.34 -6.07
C PRO A 328 -3.42 -13.75 -7.55
N PHE A 329 -2.36 -13.66 -8.35
CA PHE A 329 -2.46 -13.89 -9.80
C PHE A 329 -2.13 -15.31 -10.21
N LEU A 330 -2.78 -15.75 -11.29
CA LEU A 330 -2.35 -16.87 -12.11
C LEU A 330 -1.55 -16.31 -13.28
N VAL A 331 -0.31 -16.75 -13.43
CA VAL A 331 0.52 -16.42 -14.60
C VAL A 331 0.43 -17.60 -15.57
N GLU A 332 -0.14 -17.38 -16.76
CA GLU A 332 -0.35 -18.43 -17.78
C GLU A 332 -1.08 -19.67 -17.25
N GLY A 333 -2.02 -19.49 -16.31
CA GLY A 333 -2.75 -20.60 -15.67
C GLY A 333 -1.93 -21.43 -14.66
N HIS A 334 -0.70 -21.04 -14.35
CA HIS A 334 0.15 -21.65 -13.34
C HIS A 334 0.12 -20.89 -12.00
N LYS A 335 0.14 -21.66 -10.90
CA LYS A 335 0.16 -21.12 -9.52
C LYS A 335 1.56 -20.73 -9.09
#